data_5d3677be7cf7dfb4605f14d30cb67e50
#
_entry.id   5d3677be7cf7dfb4605f14d30cb67e50
#
_cell.length_a   1.000
_cell.length_b   1.000
_cell.length_c   1.000
_cell.angle_alpha   90.00
_cell.angle_beta   90.00
_cell.angle_gamma   90.00
#
_symmetry.space_group_name_H-M   'P 1'
#
loop_
_entity.id
_entity.type
_entity.pdbx_description
1 polymer ?
#
loop_
_entity_poly.entity_id
_entity_poly.type
_entity_poly.pdbx_seq_one_letter_code
_entity_poly.pdbx_strand_id
1 'polypeptide(L)'
;MGGFEKKALREHRTLLLWDETGHSFRVRPGTTWARRGLTPVLRRMSKRREVSSIVAITPDGRLYARHFRTPISSRCVILALRFFRRKVGTPLLVIWDRLNAHRSQVTTAFIAAHPQDYAVAYLPAYAPELNPEEQCNAFVKRAMANALPGSVADLHRLARREFCRLQRRPEMIVNFFRHAGLSVAGIP
;
A
#
# COMPACT_ATOMS: atom_id res chain seq x y z
N MET A 1 -12.53 14.43 5.04
CA MET A 1 -11.42 14.29 4.05
C MET A 1 -11.25 15.50 3.13
N GLY A 2 -12.27 16.25 2.75
CA GLY A 2 -12.12 17.49 1.97
C GLY A 2 -11.10 18.52 2.50
N GLY A 3 -10.66 18.39 3.76
CA GLY A 3 -9.59 19.18 4.35
C GLY A 3 -8.19 18.83 3.82
N PHE A 4 -7.90 17.55 3.55
CA PHE A 4 -6.58 17.13 3.07
C PHE A 4 -6.39 17.47 1.59
N GLU A 5 -7.43 17.33 0.78
CA GLU A 5 -7.41 17.72 -0.64
C GLU A 5 -7.18 19.23 -0.78
N LYS A 6 -7.95 20.05 -0.03
CA LYS A 6 -7.76 21.51 0.00
C LYS A 6 -6.35 21.89 0.46
N LYS A 7 -5.80 21.18 1.47
CA LYS A 7 -4.44 21.39 1.93
C LYS A 7 -3.42 21.04 0.85
N ALA A 8 -3.57 19.89 0.19
CA ALA A 8 -2.67 19.45 -0.88
C ALA A 8 -2.64 20.45 -2.04
N LEU A 9 -3.82 20.92 -2.48
CA LEU A 9 -3.94 21.93 -3.53
C LEU A 9 -3.29 23.26 -3.13
N ARG A 10 -3.60 23.76 -1.93
CA ARG A 10 -3.04 25.03 -1.43
C ARG A 10 -1.51 24.99 -1.32
N GLU A 11 -0.94 23.84 -0.94
CA GLU A 11 0.50 23.66 -0.75
C GLU A 11 1.21 23.12 -2.00
N HIS A 12 0.51 22.98 -3.13
CA HIS A 12 1.02 22.39 -4.38
C HIS A 12 1.68 21.02 -4.17
N ARG A 13 1.05 20.15 -3.37
CA ARG A 13 1.51 18.81 -3.03
C ARG A 13 0.64 17.74 -3.65
N THR A 14 1.24 16.65 -4.06
CA THR A 14 0.46 15.47 -4.43
C THR A 14 0.02 14.73 -3.16
N LEU A 15 -1.29 14.47 -3.07
CA LEU A 15 -1.88 13.67 -2.00
C LEU A 15 -1.55 12.20 -2.20
N LEU A 16 -0.98 11.56 -1.18
CA LEU A 16 -0.72 10.13 -1.13
C LEU A 16 -1.41 9.51 0.08
N LEU A 17 -2.30 8.56 -0.15
CA LEU A 17 -2.75 7.65 0.90
C LEU A 17 -1.81 6.43 0.92
N TRP A 18 -1.34 6.11 2.10
CA TRP A 18 -0.23 5.18 2.32
C TRP A 18 -0.62 4.12 3.34
N ASP A 19 -0.23 2.88 3.08
CA ASP A 19 -0.38 1.78 4.02
C ASP A 19 0.71 0.72 3.84
N GLU A 20 0.85 -0.17 4.82
CA GLU A 20 1.74 -1.30 4.81
C GLU A 20 0.98 -2.62 4.77
N THR A 21 1.54 -3.56 4.04
CA THR A 21 1.00 -4.91 3.99
C THR A 21 2.09 -5.97 4.05
N GLY A 22 1.85 -7.01 4.85
CA GLY A 22 2.67 -8.21 4.90
C GLY A 22 2.14 -9.30 3.97
N HIS A 23 3.05 -9.98 3.30
CA HIS A 23 2.78 -11.17 2.50
C HIS A 23 3.55 -12.34 3.11
N SER A 24 2.85 -13.41 3.46
CA SER A 24 3.43 -14.60 4.09
C SER A 24 3.20 -15.85 3.25
N PHE A 25 3.97 -16.90 3.54
CA PHE A 25 3.73 -18.24 2.98
C PHE A 25 2.41 -18.86 3.46
N ARG A 26 1.80 -18.29 4.50
CA ARG A 26 0.47 -18.68 4.97
C ARG A 26 -0.59 -18.01 4.09
N VAL A 27 -0.63 -18.41 2.84
CA VAL A 27 -1.66 -17.92 1.91
C VAL A 27 -3.03 -18.30 2.44
N ARG A 28 -3.98 -17.38 2.42
CA ARG A 28 -5.37 -17.68 2.74
C ARG A 28 -5.91 -18.65 1.67
N PRO A 29 -6.51 -19.78 2.08
CA PRO A 29 -7.18 -20.64 1.11
C PRO A 29 -8.30 -19.84 0.46
N GLY A 30 -8.34 -19.84 -0.85
CA GLY A 30 -9.45 -19.33 -1.64
C GLY A 30 -10.26 -20.49 -2.21
N THR A 31 -11.43 -20.18 -2.72
CA THR A 31 -12.24 -21.16 -3.48
C THR A 31 -11.49 -21.56 -4.76
N THR A 32 -11.54 -22.83 -5.11
CA THR A 32 -10.97 -23.35 -6.35
C THR A 32 -11.86 -24.45 -6.92
N TRP A 33 -11.68 -24.77 -8.19
CA TRP A 33 -12.38 -25.86 -8.86
C TRP A 33 -11.68 -27.18 -8.63
N ALA A 34 -12.43 -28.23 -8.39
CA ALA A 34 -11.96 -29.60 -8.30
C ALA A 34 -12.97 -30.57 -8.91
N ARG A 35 -12.54 -31.78 -9.23
CA ARG A 35 -13.47 -32.85 -9.64
C ARG A 35 -14.43 -33.14 -8.49
N ARG A 36 -15.69 -33.42 -8.83
CA ARG A 36 -16.72 -33.80 -7.85
C ARG A 36 -16.21 -34.97 -6.98
N GLY A 37 -16.32 -34.83 -5.68
CA GLY A 37 -15.86 -35.83 -4.69
C GLY A 37 -14.36 -35.75 -4.34
N LEU A 38 -13.57 -34.87 -4.96
CA LEU A 38 -12.14 -34.69 -4.66
C LEU A 38 -11.90 -33.30 -4.02
N THR A 39 -11.44 -33.29 -2.78
CA THR A 39 -11.03 -32.06 -2.10
C THR A 39 -9.60 -31.72 -2.49
N PRO A 40 -9.33 -30.52 -3.03
CA PRO A 40 -7.97 -30.09 -3.35
C PRO A 40 -7.10 -29.98 -2.11
N VAL A 41 -5.91 -30.57 -2.13
CA VAL A 41 -4.94 -30.49 -1.04
C VAL A 41 -3.81 -29.54 -1.45
N LEU A 42 -3.65 -28.43 -0.72
CA LEU A 42 -2.55 -27.49 -0.91
C LEU A 42 -1.43 -27.79 0.09
N ARG A 43 -0.28 -28.22 -0.40
CA ARG A 43 0.94 -28.37 0.41
C ARG A 43 1.69 -27.04 0.41
N ARG A 44 1.87 -26.43 1.57
CA ARG A 44 2.54 -25.12 1.73
C ARG A 44 3.77 -25.21 2.62
N MET A 45 4.68 -24.27 2.44
CA MET A 45 5.81 -24.08 3.36
C MET A 45 5.32 -23.47 4.67
N SER A 46 5.80 -23.99 5.81
CA SER A 46 5.46 -23.47 7.14
C SER A 46 6.36 -22.31 7.61
N LYS A 47 7.35 -21.90 6.83
CA LYS A 47 8.34 -20.88 7.21
C LYS A 47 7.69 -19.51 7.43
N ARG A 48 8.00 -18.89 8.58
CA ARG A 48 7.53 -17.54 8.97
C ARG A 48 8.30 -16.39 8.28
N ARG A 49 8.79 -16.58 7.06
CA ARG A 49 9.42 -15.49 6.32
C ARG A 49 8.36 -14.70 5.58
N GLU A 50 8.45 -13.39 5.67
CA GLU A 50 7.49 -12.46 5.10
C GLU A 50 8.17 -11.49 4.15
N VAL A 51 7.42 -11.05 3.17
CA VAL A 51 7.74 -9.90 2.34
C VAL A 51 6.79 -8.79 2.75
N SER A 52 7.31 -7.62 3.05
CA SER A 52 6.52 -6.45 3.38
C SER A 52 6.46 -5.51 2.17
N SER A 53 5.33 -4.87 1.98
CA SER A 53 5.15 -3.85 0.95
C SER A 53 4.67 -2.57 1.60
N ILE A 54 5.24 -1.45 1.19
CA ILE A 54 4.71 -0.12 1.42
C ILE A 54 4.05 0.30 0.13
N VAL A 55 2.79 0.66 0.21
CA VAL A 55 1.97 1.03 -0.94
C VAL A 55 1.41 2.43 -0.73
N ALA A 56 1.37 3.21 -1.78
CA ALA A 56 0.78 4.53 -1.77
C ALA A 56 -0.04 4.74 -3.04
N ILE A 57 -1.20 5.34 -2.89
CA ILE A 57 -2.11 5.64 -3.99
C ILE A 57 -2.49 7.11 -4.02
N THR A 58 -2.78 7.61 -5.20
CA THR A 58 -3.22 8.98 -5.44
C THR A 58 -4.68 8.99 -5.91
N PRO A 59 -5.43 10.06 -5.67
CA PRO A 59 -6.81 10.17 -6.12
C PRO A 59 -7.00 10.09 -7.63
N ASP A 60 -5.98 10.42 -8.43
CA ASP A 60 -5.97 10.28 -9.89
C ASP A 60 -5.70 8.85 -10.37
N GLY A 61 -5.68 7.87 -9.48
CA GLY A 61 -5.58 6.45 -9.80
C GLY A 61 -4.17 5.90 -9.97
N ARG A 62 -3.13 6.63 -9.58
CA ARG A 62 -1.76 6.09 -9.59
C ARG A 62 -1.51 5.27 -8.34
N LEU A 63 -0.74 4.20 -8.48
CA LEU A 63 -0.27 3.35 -7.39
C LEU A 63 1.25 3.26 -7.43
N TYR A 64 1.85 3.41 -6.27
CA TYR A 64 3.28 3.24 -6.05
C TYR A 64 3.49 2.17 -4.99
N ALA A 65 4.38 1.20 -5.24
CA ALA A 65 4.68 0.14 -4.29
C ALA A 65 6.19 -0.05 -4.15
N ARG A 66 6.64 -0.26 -2.93
CA ARG A 66 8.01 -0.65 -2.62
C ARG A 66 8.01 -1.87 -1.71
N HIS A 67 8.75 -2.89 -2.11
CA HIS A 67 8.76 -4.18 -1.43
C HIS A 67 10.07 -4.37 -0.66
N PHE A 68 9.96 -4.99 0.52
CA PHE A 68 11.07 -5.27 1.42
C PHE A 68 11.04 -6.75 1.82
N ARG A 69 12.22 -7.36 1.97
CA ARG A 69 12.37 -8.74 2.47
C ARG A 69 12.55 -8.80 3.98
N THR A 70 12.21 -7.71 4.65
CA THR A 70 12.32 -7.51 6.09
C THR A 70 11.03 -6.89 6.62
N PRO A 71 10.75 -6.98 7.92
CA PRO A 71 9.70 -6.19 8.55
C PRO A 71 9.90 -4.69 8.29
N ILE A 72 8.81 -3.94 8.27
CA ILE A 72 8.86 -2.50 8.06
C ILE A 72 9.47 -1.82 9.29
N SER A 73 10.49 -1.01 9.02
CA SER A 73 11.19 -0.18 10.00
C SER A 73 11.19 1.27 9.53
N SER A 74 11.59 2.20 10.40
CA SER A 74 11.76 3.62 10.04
C SER A 74 12.65 3.82 8.81
N ARG A 75 13.70 3.00 8.68
CA ARG A 75 14.56 3.00 7.48
C ARG A 75 13.78 2.63 6.21
N CYS A 76 12.89 1.64 6.29
CA CYS A 76 12.04 1.26 5.17
C CYS A 76 11.09 2.40 4.79
N VAL A 77 10.49 3.07 5.78
CA VAL A 77 9.62 4.24 5.59
C VAL A 77 10.37 5.35 4.86
N ILE A 78 11.55 5.74 5.34
CA ILE A 78 12.37 6.80 4.70
C ILE A 78 12.76 6.42 3.27
N LEU A 79 13.14 5.16 3.04
CA LEU A 79 13.46 4.68 1.69
C LEU A 79 12.24 4.71 0.76
N ALA A 80 11.04 4.45 1.28
CA ALA A 80 9.81 4.54 0.51
C ALA A 80 9.42 6.01 0.26
N LEU A 81 9.53 6.91 1.23
CA LEU A 81 9.31 8.35 1.06
C LEU A 81 10.18 8.91 -0.08
N ARG A 82 11.49 8.65 -0.05
CA ARG A 82 12.42 9.07 -1.11
C ARG A 82 12.06 8.48 -2.47
N PHE A 83 11.68 7.22 -2.49
CA PHE A 83 11.28 6.54 -3.73
C PHE A 83 10.01 7.15 -4.32
N PHE A 84 8.97 7.36 -3.51
CA PHE A 84 7.70 7.93 -3.97
C PHE A 84 7.87 9.39 -4.39
N ARG A 85 8.61 10.19 -3.61
CA ARG A 85 8.91 11.58 -3.98
C ARG A 85 9.54 11.69 -5.37
N ARG A 86 10.53 10.82 -5.64
CA ARG A 86 11.18 10.77 -6.97
C ARG A 86 10.25 10.29 -8.08
N LYS A 87 9.36 9.33 -7.80
CA LYS A 87 8.43 8.78 -8.79
C LYS A 87 7.26 9.70 -9.09
N VAL A 88 6.77 10.41 -8.10
CA VAL A 88 5.68 11.38 -8.24
C VAL A 88 6.18 12.68 -8.90
N GLY A 89 7.38 13.11 -8.59
CA GLY A 89 8.00 14.31 -9.17
C GLY A 89 7.66 15.61 -8.45
N THR A 90 6.61 15.65 -7.63
CA THR A 90 6.15 16.83 -6.87
C THR A 90 6.27 16.60 -5.38
N PRO A 91 6.26 17.65 -4.53
CA PRO A 91 6.16 17.49 -3.08
C PRO A 91 4.94 16.67 -2.68
N LEU A 92 5.05 15.95 -1.56
CA LEU A 92 4.05 14.98 -1.11
C LEU A 92 3.31 15.48 0.13
N LEU A 93 2.00 15.30 0.16
CA LEU A 93 1.20 15.25 1.38
C LEU A 93 0.84 13.79 1.64
N VAL A 94 1.53 13.16 2.58
CA VAL A 94 1.35 11.74 2.92
C VAL A 94 0.31 11.63 4.03
N ILE A 95 -0.71 10.81 3.77
CA ILE A 95 -1.73 10.45 4.75
C ILE A 95 -1.54 8.98 5.10
N TRP A 96 -1.27 8.69 6.35
CA TRP A 96 -1.01 7.35 6.86
C TRP A 96 -1.60 7.14 8.26
N ASP A 97 -1.52 5.92 8.74
CA ASP A 97 -1.90 5.58 10.09
C ASP A 97 -0.83 5.99 11.13
N ARG A 98 -1.06 5.62 12.38
CA ARG A 98 -0.14 5.90 13.50
C ARG A 98 0.81 4.75 13.82
N LEU A 99 1.25 3.99 12.83
CA LEU A 99 2.23 2.92 13.03
C LEU A 99 3.49 3.46 13.74
N ASN A 100 4.10 2.64 14.61
CA ASN A 100 5.29 3.06 15.37
C ASN A 100 6.44 3.53 14.46
N ALA A 101 6.61 2.91 13.29
CA ALA A 101 7.64 3.31 12.33
C ALA A 101 7.40 4.73 11.77
N HIS A 102 6.13 5.16 11.63
CA HIS A 102 5.75 6.50 11.18
C HIS A 102 6.03 7.56 12.23
N ARG A 103 5.82 7.21 13.50
CA ARG A 103 5.96 8.11 14.65
C ARG A 103 7.36 8.10 15.28
N SER A 104 8.26 7.28 14.77
CA SER A 104 9.62 7.19 15.31
C SER A 104 10.37 8.52 15.15
N GLN A 105 11.26 8.81 16.10
CA GLN A 105 12.12 10.01 16.04
C GLN A 105 12.89 10.09 14.72
N VAL A 106 13.37 8.95 14.21
CA VAL A 106 14.13 8.88 12.96
C VAL A 106 13.28 9.31 11.77
N THR A 107 12.01 8.85 11.68
CA THR A 107 11.10 9.22 10.60
C THR A 107 10.66 10.69 10.72
N THR A 108 10.29 11.12 11.91
CA THR A 108 9.84 12.51 12.14
C THR A 108 10.96 13.52 11.93
N ALA A 109 12.18 13.24 12.38
CA ALA A 109 13.34 14.07 12.11
C ALA A 109 13.67 14.16 10.62
N PHE A 110 13.57 13.04 9.89
CA PHE A 110 13.77 13.05 8.44
C PHE A 110 12.74 13.95 7.73
N ILE A 111 11.47 13.86 8.09
CA ILE A 111 10.41 14.68 7.50
C ILE A 111 10.63 16.17 7.84
N ALA A 112 10.95 16.47 9.10
CA ALA A 112 11.22 17.83 9.56
C ALA A 112 12.43 18.48 8.86
N ALA A 113 13.43 17.67 8.49
CA ALA A 113 14.60 18.14 7.72
C ALA A 113 14.31 18.39 6.23
N HIS A 114 13.15 17.93 5.71
CA HIS A 114 12.79 18.08 4.29
C HIS A 114 11.35 18.64 4.14
N PRO A 115 11.02 19.78 4.74
CA PRO A 115 9.66 20.32 4.76
C PRO A 115 9.15 20.72 3.37
N GLN A 116 10.06 21.05 2.44
CA GLN A 116 9.73 21.35 1.05
C GLN A 116 9.26 20.11 0.28
N ASP A 117 9.70 18.89 0.68
CA ASP A 117 9.37 17.64 -0.02
C ASP A 117 8.22 16.90 0.61
N TYR A 118 8.06 16.98 1.94
CA TYR A 118 7.12 16.16 2.70
C TYR A 118 6.29 16.97 3.66
N ALA A 119 4.99 16.75 3.63
CA ALA A 119 4.05 17.05 4.69
C ALA A 119 3.30 15.77 5.05
N VAL A 120 2.89 15.66 6.30
CA VAL A 120 2.23 14.46 6.82
C VAL A 120 0.91 14.84 7.50
N ALA A 121 -0.07 13.98 7.34
CA ALA A 121 -1.30 13.97 8.11
C ALA A 121 -1.64 12.54 8.54
N TYR A 122 -2.40 12.40 9.61
CA TYR A 122 -2.78 11.10 10.14
C TYR A 122 -4.26 10.83 9.89
N LEU A 123 -4.56 9.59 9.50
CA LEU A 123 -5.93 9.10 9.50
C LEU A 123 -6.50 9.11 10.92
N PRO A 124 -7.82 9.32 11.08
CA PRO A 124 -8.49 9.09 12.35
C PRO A 124 -8.20 7.69 12.87
N ALA A 125 -8.09 7.55 14.18
CA ALA A 125 -7.93 6.25 14.80
C ALA A 125 -9.19 5.39 14.56
N TYR A 126 -9.00 4.09 14.32
CA TYR A 126 -10.07 3.11 14.13
C TYR A 126 -11.03 3.41 12.96
N ALA A 127 -10.55 4.01 11.89
CA ALA A 127 -11.31 4.30 10.69
C ALA A 127 -10.64 3.72 9.43
N PRO A 128 -10.44 2.38 9.35
CA PRO A 128 -9.81 1.74 8.20
C PRO A 128 -10.61 1.94 6.91
N GLU A 129 -11.94 2.05 7.01
CA GLU A 129 -12.82 2.30 5.87
C GLU A 129 -12.52 3.61 5.15
N LEU A 130 -11.84 4.54 5.79
CA LEU A 130 -11.39 5.80 5.19
C LEU A 130 -10.05 5.67 4.44
N ASN A 131 -9.41 4.49 4.48
CA ASN A 131 -8.18 4.25 3.74
C ASN A 131 -8.43 3.40 2.49
N PRO A 132 -8.60 3.99 1.31
CA PRO A 132 -8.81 3.25 0.07
C PRO A 132 -7.64 2.33 -0.30
N GLU A 133 -6.45 2.55 0.27
CA GLU A 133 -5.29 1.69 0.06
C GLU A 133 -5.52 0.28 0.65
N GLU A 134 -6.28 0.14 1.73
CA GLU A 134 -6.63 -1.19 2.26
C GLU A 134 -7.36 -2.06 1.23
N GLN A 135 -8.14 -1.47 0.34
CA GLN A 135 -8.80 -2.18 -0.75
C GLN A 135 -7.79 -2.66 -1.80
N CYS A 136 -6.73 -1.89 -2.06
CA CYS A 136 -5.60 -2.33 -2.91
C CYS A 136 -4.93 -3.56 -2.30
N ASN A 137 -4.64 -3.52 -1.00
CA ASN A 137 -4.06 -4.62 -0.26
C ASN A 137 -4.96 -5.87 -0.27
N ALA A 138 -6.26 -5.68 -0.05
CA ALA A 138 -7.24 -6.77 -0.08
C ALA A 138 -7.33 -7.39 -1.48
N PHE A 139 -7.33 -6.58 -2.54
CA PHE A 139 -7.32 -7.04 -3.92
C PHE A 139 -6.09 -7.90 -4.23
N VAL A 140 -4.89 -7.41 -3.87
CA VAL A 140 -3.64 -8.15 -4.09
C VAL A 140 -3.61 -9.44 -3.27
N LYS A 141 -4.01 -9.42 -1.99
CA LYS A 141 -4.08 -10.62 -1.15
C LYS A 141 -5.05 -11.66 -1.71
N ARG A 142 -6.17 -11.24 -2.29
CA ARG A 142 -7.14 -12.12 -2.97
C ARG A 142 -6.54 -12.73 -4.23
N ALA A 143 -5.85 -11.93 -5.05
CA ALA A 143 -5.17 -12.42 -6.26
C ALA A 143 -4.04 -13.42 -5.94
N MET A 144 -3.46 -13.34 -4.73
CA MET A 144 -2.44 -14.27 -4.25
C MET A 144 -3.05 -15.50 -3.55
N ALA A 145 -4.38 -15.61 -3.42
CA ALA A 145 -5.03 -16.77 -2.82
C ALA A 145 -4.64 -18.05 -3.58
N ASN A 146 -4.43 -19.14 -2.83
CA ASN A 146 -3.98 -20.46 -3.34
C ASN A 146 -2.60 -20.46 -4.01
N ALA A 147 -1.88 -19.34 -4.06
CA ALA A 147 -0.51 -19.34 -4.56
C ALA A 147 0.43 -20.08 -3.60
N LEU A 148 1.37 -20.85 -4.15
CA LEU A 148 2.32 -21.66 -3.38
C LEU A 148 3.77 -21.22 -3.73
N PRO A 149 4.23 -20.05 -3.25
CA PRO A 149 5.59 -19.62 -3.51
C PRO A 149 6.59 -20.57 -2.83
N GLY A 150 7.58 -21.04 -3.59
CA GLY A 150 8.60 -21.97 -3.10
C GLY A 150 9.74 -21.30 -2.33
N SER A 151 9.86 -19.96 -2.42
CA SER A 151 10.91 -19.19 -1.77
C SER A 151 10.47 -17.76 -1.45
N VAL A 152 11.24 -17.05 -0.58
CA VAL A 152 11.02 -15.61 -0.32
C VAL A 152 11.14 -14.79 -1.61
N ALA A 153 12.03 -15.20 -2.53
CA ALA A 153 12.16 -14.55 -3.82
C ALA A 153 10.91 -14.72 -4.69
N ASP A 154 10.28 -15.91 -4.65
CA ASP A 154 9.03 -16.18 -5.36
C ASP A 154 7.88 -15.37 -4.77
N LEU A 155 7.78 -15.34 -3.44
CA LEU A 155 6.78 -14.53 -2.74
C LEU A 155 6.92 -13.04 -3.08
N HIS A 156 8.15 -12.54 -3.10
CA HIS A 156 8.45 -11.17 -3.49
C HIS A 156 8.06 -10.89 -4.96
N ARG A 157 8.41 -11.80 -5.88
CA ARG A 157 8.02 -11.69 -7.30
C ARG A 157 6.49 -11.70 -7.47
N LEU A 158 5.82 -12.59 -6.74
CA LEU A 158 4.36 -12.70 -6.77
C LEU A 158 3.70 -11.41 -6.29
N ALA A 159 4.07 -10.90 -5.12
CA ALA A 159 3.53 -9.65 -4.60
C ALA A 159 3.75 -8.50 -5.59
N ARG A 160 4.99 -8.34 -6.08
CA ARG A 160 5.32 -7.31 -7.07
C ARG A 160 4.47 -7.44 -8.34
N ARG A 161 4.28 -8.65 -8.86
CA ARG A 161 3.46 -8.89 -10.06
C ARG A 161 2.02 -8.43 -9.85
N GLU A 162 1.42 -8.77 -8.73
CA GLU A 162 0.02 -8.42 -8.46
C GLU A 162 -0.17 -6.90 -8.26
N PHE A 163 0.75 -6.23 -7.58
CA PHE A 163 0.75 -4.76 -7.52
C PHE A 163 0.96 -4.12 -8.90
N CYS A 164 1.87 -4.62 -9.72
CA CYS A 164 2.05 -4.15 -11.10
C CYS A 164 0.80 -4.35 -11.97
N ARG A 165 0.02 -5.43 -11.74
CA ARG A 165 -1.27 -5.63 -12.41
C ARG A 165 -2.30 -4.59 -11.99
N LEU A 166 -2.34 -4.26 -10.69
CA LEU A 166 -3.26 -3.23 -10.17
C LEU A 166 -2.85 -1.83 -10.66
N GLN A 167 -1.55 -1.52 -10.74
CA GLN A 167 -1.06 -0.25 -11.31
C GLN A 167 -1.55 0.04 -12.74
N ARG A 168 -1.87 -1.00 -13.50
CA ARG A 168 -2.41 -0.88 -14.88
C ARG A 168 -3.92 -0.66 -14.92
N ARG A 169 -4.56 -0.46 -13.77
CA ARG A 169 -6.02 -0.29 -13.62
C ARG A 169 -6.34 0.96 -12.81
N PRO A 170 -5.98 2.16 -13.32
CA PRO A 170 -6.18 3.41 -12.58
C PRO A 170 -7.65 3.65 -12.22
N GLU A 171 -8.57 3.27 -13.09
CA GLU A 171 -10.01 3.36 -12.85
C GLU A 171 -10.47 2.55 -11.63
N MET A 172 -9.84 1.41 -11.37
CA MET A 172 -10.13 0.60 -10.18
C MET A 172 -9.66 1.32 -8.90
N ILE A 173 -8.48 1.94 -8.93
CA ILE A 173 -7.94 2.71 -7.80
C ILE A 173 -8.83 3.91 -7.52
N VAL A 174 -9.26 4.64 -8.56
CA VAL A 174 -10.23 5.74 -8.44
C VAL A 174 -11.53 5.26 -7.78
N ASN A 175 -12.03 4.08 -8.15
CA ASN A 175 -13.23 3.51 -7.54
C ASN A 175 -13.03 3.16 -6.06
N PHE A 176 -11.82 2.78 -5.62
CA PHE A 176 -11.53 2.59 -4.20
C PHE A 176 -11.65 3.90 -3.40
N PHE A 177 -11.19 5.01 -3.97
CA PHE A 177 -11.43 6.34 -3.38
C PHE A 177 -12.92 6.67 -3.27
N ARG A 178 -13.69 6.45 -4.34
CA ARG A 178 -15.15 6.68 -4.32
C ARG A 178 -15.84 5.82 -3.28
N HIS A 179 -15.46 4.56 -3.17
CA HIS A 179 -16.02 3.63 -2.18
C HIS A 179 -15.71 4.04 -0.73
N ALA A 180 -14.54 4.62 -0.48
CA ALA A 180 -14.18 5.20 0.81
C ALA A 180 -14.86 6.57 1.09
N GLY A 181 -15.81 6.99 0.24
CA GLY A 181 -16.50 8.27 0.37
C GLY A 181 -15.62 9.48 0.09
N LEU A 182 -14.51 9.29 -0.63
CA LEU A 182 -13.59 10.35 -0.99
C LEU A 182 -13.96 10.92 -2.35
N SER A 183 -14.17 12.23 -2.38
CA SER A 183 -14.43 12.94 -3.63
C SER A 183 -13.14 12.96 -4.48
N VAL A 184 -13.24 12.52 -5.72
CA VAL A 184 -12.17 12.59 -6.72
C VAL A 184 -12.39 13.83 -7.62
N ALA A 185 -13.37 14.66 -7.29
CA ALA A 185 -13.71 15.85 -8.03
C ALA A 185 -12.68 16.96 -7.80
N GLY A 186 -12.00 17.39 -8.86
CA GLY A 186 -11.12 18.56 -8.84
C GLY A 186 -9.62 18.28 -8.99
N ILE A 187 -9.25 17.09 -9.45
CA ILE A 187 -7.89 16.82 -9.93
C ILE A 187 -7.95 16.80 -11.46
N PRO A 188 -7.22 17.72 -12.15
CA PRO A 188 -7.18 17.74 -13.60
C PRO A 188 -6.61 16.46 -14.18
#